data_d5841c12a5f5a23ddd0d43871ea5a038
#
_entry.id   d5841c12a5f5a23ddd0d43871ea5a038
#
_cell.length_a   1.000
_cell.length_b   1.000
_cell.length_c   1.000
_cell.angle_alpha   90.00
_cell.angle_beta   90.00
_cell.angle_gamma   90.00
#
_symmetry.space_group_name_H-M   'P 1'
#
loop_
_entity.id
_entity.type
_entity.pdbx_description
1 polymer ?
#
loop_
_entity_poly.entity_id
_entity_poly.type
_entity_poly.pdbx_seq_one_letter_code
_entity_poly.pdbx_strand_id
1 'polypeptide(L)'
;VFLPVIAMFFVPFLRKNFKSIHTGKFVIIVPLILFIYFLSNLKNIYTGGIIYKTLAFASNVGLDINLRLDGLSLLFALLITGIGTLVILYSCYYMSINDEKLHKFYIFLLIFMSAMLGIVLSDNLLSMYMFWEMTSVSSFLLISYWHENDASRKGALKSLIITVFGGVLMLAGIFVLNNITGSFNISEIINFSRNSGYNSKYFIAMVLI
;
A
#
# COMPACT_ATOMS: atom_id res chain seq x y z
N VAL A 1 -1.01 1.23 8.58
CA VAL A 1 -0.32 0.33 7.65
C VAL A 1 -0.36 -1.12 8.13
N PHE A 2 0.09 -1.43 9.36
CA PHE A 2 0.26 -2.81 9.83
C PHE A 2 -1.04 -3.51 10.29
N LEU A 3 -2.09 -2.77 10.66
CA LEU A 3 -3.33 -3.38 11.13
C LEU A 3 -3.94 -4.37 10.12
N PRO A 4 -4.05 -4.08 8.81
CA PRO A 4 -4.55 -5.04 7.84
C PRO A 4 -3.66 -6.27 7.69
N VAL A 5 -2.31 -6.11 7.80
CA VAL A 5 -1.37 -7.24 7.78
C VAL A 5 -1.58 -8.15 8.99
N ILE A 6 -1.76 -7.58 10.18
CA ILE A 6 -2.06 -8.37 11.38
C ILE A 6 -3.41 -9.09 11.22
N ALA A 7 -4.41 -8.38 10.72
CA ALA A 7 -5.76 -8.93 10.53
C ALA A 7 -5.79 -10.10 9.54
N MET A 8 -4.93 -10.12 8.50
CA MET A 8 -4.91 -11.22 7.53
C MET A 8 -4.60 -12.58 8.16
N PHE A 9 -3.80 -12.63 9.23
CA PHE A 9 -3.49 -13.88 9.93
C PHE A 9 -4.71 -14.46 10.66
N PHE A 10 -5.67 -13.63 11.03
CA PHE A 10 -6.90 -14.06 11.67
C PHE A 10 -7.98 -14.53 10.69
N VAL A 11 -7.89 -14.14 9.40
CA VAL A 11 -8.90 -14.50 8.38
C VAL A 11 -9.10 -16.01 8.23
N PRO A 12 -8.06 -16.87 8.16
CA PRO A 12 -8.25 -18.31 8.05
C PRO A 12 -8.92 -18.90 9.30
N PHE A 13 -8.56 -18.39 10.49
CA PHE A 13 -9.13 -18.80 11.76
C PHE A 13 -10.64 -18.45 11.84
N LEU A 14 -11.00 -17.22 11.43
CA LEU A 14 -12.40 -16.78 11.35
C LEU A 14 -13.21 -17.69 10.41
N ARG A 15 -12.66 -18.02 9.24
CA ARG A 15 -13.31 -18.90 8.26
C ARG A 15 -13.53 -20.31 8.83
N LYS A 16 -12.56 -20.84 9.56
CA LYS A 16 -12.65 -22.19 10.16
C LYS A 16 -13.73 -22.26 11.24
N ASN A 17 -13.81 -21.26 12.10
CA ASN A 17 -14.70 -21.28 13.28
C ASN A 17 -16.12 -20.78 12.96
N PHE A 18 -16.28 -19.87 12.00
CA PHE A 18 -17.56 -19.23 11.67
C PHE A 18 -18.01 -19.50 10.23
N LYS A 19 -18.12 -20.80 9.87
CA LYS A 19 -18.49 -21.23 8.51
C LYS A 19 -19.86 -20.70 8.04
N SER A 20 -20.81 -20.49 8.95
CA SER A 20 -22.15 -19.96 8.65
C SER A 20 -22.19 -18.48 8.38
N ILE A 21 -21.15 -17.72 8.74
CA ILE A 21 -21.12 -16.27 8.61
C ILE A 21 -20.11 -15.90 7.52
N HIS A 22 -20.51 -15.00 6.63
CA HIS A 22 -19.61 -14.54 5.58
C HIS A 22 -18.39 -13.84 6.17
N THR A 23 -17.19 -14.34 5.86
CA THR A 23 -15.90 -13.86 6.41
C THR A 23 -15.73 -12.35 6.25
N GLY A 24 -16.24 -11.77 5.16
CA GLY A 24 -16.20 -10.33 4.90
C GLY A 24 -16.86 -9.47 5.98
N LYS A 25 -17.90 -10.00 6.69
CA LYS A 25 -18.55 -9.26 7.78
C LYS A 25 -17.62 -8.99 8.96
N PHE A 26 -16.62 -9.83 9.16
CA PHE A 26 -15.58 -9.62 10.18
C PHE A 26 -14.43 -8.74 9.62
N VAL A 27 -14.05 -8.98 8.38
CA VAL A 27 -12.93 -8.28 7.75
C VAL A 27 -13.23 -6.79 7.55
N ILE A 28 -14.50 -6.42 7.31
CA ILE A 28 -14.92 -5.01 7.12
C ILE A 28 -14.60 -4.12 8.32
N ILE A 29 -14.49 -4.69 9.52
CA ILE A 29 -14.16 -3.95 10.73
C ILE A 29 -12.77 -3.30 10.61
N VAL A 30 -11.84 -3.94 9.91
CA VAL A 30 -10.44 -3.45 9.76
C VAL A 30 -10.37 -2.11 9.03
N PRO A 31 -10.85 -1.98 7.76
CA PRO A 31 -10.83 -0.69 7.08
C PRO A 31 -11.73 0.35 7.75
N LEU A 32 -12.84 -0.07 8.38
CA LEU A 32 -13.73 0.84 9.09
C LEU A 32 -13.03 1.49 10.30
N ILE A 33 -12.31 0.72 11.10
CA ILE A 33 -11.52 1.26 12.22
C ILE A 33 -10.45 2.22 11.70
N LEU A 34 -9.76 1.86 10.62
CA LEU A 34 -8.74 2.74 10.02
C LEU A 34 -9.36 4.02 9.46
N PHE A 35 -10.50 3.93 8.82
CA PHE A 35 -11.23 5.09 8.31
C PHE A 35 -11.59 6.06 9.43
N ILE A 36 -12.17 5.55 10.52
CA ILE A 36 -12.51 6.35 11.71
C ILE A 36 -11.25 6.97 12.34
N TYR A 37 -10.15 6.21 12.41
CA TYR A 37 -8.87 6.71 12.92
C TYR A 37 -8.32 7.87 12.07
N PHE A 38 -8.32 7.75 10.73
CA PHE A 38 -7.88 8.83 9.86
C PHE A 38 -8.83 10.03 9.92
N LEU A 39 -10.13 9.78 10.00
CA LEU A 39 -11.13 10.84 10.13
C LEU A 39 -10.94 11.63 11.43
N SER A 40 -10.61 10.98 12.55
CA SER A 40 -10.37 11.65 13.84
C SER A 40 -9.14 12.58 13.81
N ASN A 41 -8.16 12.31 12.93
CA ASN A 41 -6.98 13.15 12.76
C ASN A 41 -7.19 14.34 11.79
N LEU A 42 -8.35 14.43 11.13
CA LEU A 42 -8.63 15.47 10.15
C LEU A 42 -8.49 16.88 10.73
N LYS A 43 -9.00 17.11 11.93
CA LYS A 43 -8.91 18.41 12.61
C LYS A 43 -7.45 18.82 12.88
N ASN A 44 -6.63 17.88 13.34
CA ASN A 44 -5.23 18.12 13.66
C ASN A 44 -4.42 18.46 12.39
N ILE A 45 -4.65 17.73 11.31
CA ILE A 45 -3.97 17.97 10.03
C ILE A 45 -4.47 19.26 9.37
N TYR A 46 -5.77 19.57 9.47
CA TYR A 46 -6.35 20.82 8.95
C TYR A 46 -5.73 22.06 9.59
N THR A 47 -5.34 22.00 10.87
CA THR A 47 -4.62 23.08 11.58
C THR A 47 -3.12 23.16 11.26
N GLY A 48 -2.65 22.41 10.26
CA GLY A 48 -1.24 22.39 9.83
C GLY A 48 -0.35 21.40 10.59
N GLY A 49 -0.94 20.52 11.43
CA GLY A 49 -0.19 19.47 12.12
C GLY A 49 0.31 18.41 11.14
N ILE A 50 1.51 17.89 11.35
CA ILE A 50 2.08 16.75 10.63
C ILE A 50 2.44 15.70 11.67
N ILE A 51 2.04 14.45 11.43
CA ILE A 51 2.36 13.33 12.32
C ILE A 51 3.46 12.49 11.70
N TYR A 52 4.59 12.39 12.39
CA TYR A 52 5.72 11.53 12.00
C TYR A 52 5.82 10.32 12.91
N LYS A 53 6.07 9.16 12.33
CA LYS A 53 6.46 7.93 13.05
C LYS A 53 7.56 7.22 12.27
N THR A 54 8.68 7.01 12.92
CA THR A 54 9.82 6.27 12.38
C THR A 54 9.88 4.90 13.05
N LEU A 55 9.98 3.86 12.23
CA LEU A 55 10.25 2.50 12.65
C LEU A 55 11.59 2.11 12.02
N ALA A 56 12.64 2.09 12.82
CA ALA A 56 13.95 1.61 12.38
C ALA A 56 13.86 0.12 12.05
N PHE A 57 14.05 -0.23 10.79
CA PHE A 57 14.00 -1.62 10.33
C PHE A 57 15.38 -2.12 9.88
N ALA A 58 16.05 -1.37 9.02
CA ALA A 58 17.40 -1.66 8.54
C ALA A 58 18.16 -0.36 8.23
N SER A 59 18.40 0.45 9.24
CA SER A 59 19.03 1.78 9.14
C SER A 59 20.39 1.75 8.44
N ASN A 60 21.11 0.63 8.56
CA ASN A 60 22.42 0.45 7.91
C ASN A 60 22.35 0.46 6.37
N VAL A 61 21.16 0.19 5.78
CA VAL A 61 20.94 0.16 4.33
C VAL A 61 20.03 1.30 3.88
N GLY A 62 19.63 2.20 4.79
CA GLY A 62 18.69 3.30 4.53
C GLY A 62 17.21 2.85 4.43
N LEU A 63 16.91 1.62 4.84
CA LEU A 63 15.57 1.02 4.85
C LEU A 63 14.88 1.30 6.19
N ASP A 64 14.62 2.57 6.47
CA ASP A 64 13.79 2.95 7.61
C ASP A 64 12.35 3.19 7.15
N ILE A 65 11.39 2.62 7.88
CA ILE A 65 9.97 2.85 7.60
C ILE A 65 9.58 4.18 8.27
N ASN A 66 9.82 5.27 7.55
CA ASN A 66 9.41 6.59 7.96
C ASN A 66 8.00 6.84 7.45
N LEU A 67 7.06 6.96 8.38
CA LEU A 67 5.65 7.25 8.08
C LEU A 67 5.36 8.71 8.39
N ARG A 68 4.79 9.40 7.40
CA ARG A 68 4.37 10.79 7.48
C ARG A 68 2.88 10.89 7.15
N LEU A 69 2.12 11.52 8.03
CA LEU A 69 0.73 11.85 7.79
C LEU A 69 0.59 13.37 7.68
N ASP A 70 0.37 13.85 6.47
CA ASP A 70 0.05 15.25 6.14
C ASP A 70 -1.32 15.34 5.45
N GLY A 71 -1.70 16.52 4.94
CA GLY A 71 -3.00 16.72 4.30
C GLY A 71 -3.24 15.84 3.09
N LEU A 72 -2.22 15.63 2.25
CA LEU A 72 -2.31 14.81 1.05
C LEU A 72 -2.41 13.32 1.40
N SER A 73 -1.53 12.85 2.26
CA SER A 73 -1.52 11.46 2.71
C SER A 73 -2.79 11.09 3.49
N LEU A 74 -3.34 12.03 4.28
CA LEU A 74 -4.63 11.84 4.95
C LEU A 74 -5.79 11.66 3.96
N LEU A 75 -5.85 12.51 2.92
CA LEU A 75 -6.87 12.41 1.88
C LEU A 75 -6.85 11.03 1.22
N PHE A 76 -5.67 10.58 0.78
CA PHE A 76 -5.53 9.26 0.16
C PHE A 76 -5.79 8.11 1.14
N ALA A 77 -5.37 8.24 2.40
CA ALA A 77 -5.64 7.22 3.42
C ALA A 77 -7.14 7.07 3.69
N LEU A 78 -7.90 8.17 3.70
CA LEU A 78 -9.37 8.14 3.79
C LEU A 78 -10.00 7.51 2.55
N LEU A 79 -9.51 7.81 1.34
CA LEU A 79 -9.99 7.18 0.11
C LEU A 79 -9.73 5.66 0.12
N ILE A 80 -8.51 5.23 0.46
CA ILE A 80 -8.14 3.81 0.49
C ILE A 80 -9.00 3.04 1.51
N THR A 81 -9.16 3.56 2.71
CA THR A 81 -9.92 2.89 3.77
C THR A 81 -11.43 2.97 3.54
N GLY A 82 -11.94 4.09 3.02
CA GLY A 82 -13.35 4.27 2.68
C GLY A 82 -13.77 3.36 1.53
N ILE A 83 -13.06 3.41 0.40
CA ILE A 83 -13.33 2.53 -0.75
C ILE A 83 -13.09 1.06 -0.36
N GLY A 84 -12.04 0.76 0.41
CA GLY A 84 -11.79 -0.58 0.92
C GLY A 84 -12.93 -1.14 1.75
N THR A 85 -13.57 -0.32 2.58
CA THR A 85 -14.78 -0.69 3.33
C THR A 85 -15.94 -1.03 2.38
N LEU A 86 -16.18 -0.19 1.37
CA LEU A 86 -17.24 -0.41 0.38
C LEU A 86 -17.00 -1.66 -0.47
N VAL A 87 -15.75 -1.91 -0.88
CA VAL A 87 -15.37 -3.11 -1.65
C VAL A 87 -15.61 -4.38 -0.83
N ILE A 88 -15.22 -4.40 0.46
CA ILE A 88 -15.48 -5.53 1.33
C ILE A 88 -16.99 -5.72 1.57
N LEU A 89 -17.73 -4.64 1.75
CA LEU A 89 -19.18 -4.69 1.87
C LEU A 89 -19.82 -5.31 0.62
N TYR A 90 -19.45 -4.82 -0.56
CA TYR A 90 -19.93 -5.36 -1.83
C TYR A 90 -19.56 -6.85 -2.00
N SER A 91 -18.34 -7.23 -1.66
CA SER A 91 -17.88 -8.60 -1.79
C SER A 91 -18.67 -9.60 -0.92
N CYS A 92 -19.24 -9.14 0.22
CA CYS A 92 -20.11 -9.97 1.06
C CYS A 92 -21.40 -10.43 0.34
N TYR A 93 -21.85 -9.64 -0.65
CA TYR A 93 -23.03 -9.97 -1.44
C TYR A 93 -22.67 -10.64 -2.77
N TYR A 94 -21.53 -10.31 -3.33
CA TYR A 94 -21.07 -10.82 -4.63
C TYR A 94 -20.43 -12.22 -4.53
N MET A 95 -19.62 -12.47 -3.49
CA MET A 95 -18.89 -13.72 -3.32
C MET A 95 -19.75 -14.75 -2.57
N SER A 96 -19.75 -15.98 -3.06
CA SER A 96 -20.48 -17.07 -2.38
C SER A 96 -19.80 -17.44 -1.06
N ILE A 97 -20.62 -17.62 -0.01
CA ILE A 97 -20.14 -18.12 1.28
C ILE A 97 -19.57 -19.55 1.17
N ASN A 98 -20.01 -20.33 0.18
CA ASN A 98 -19.56 -21.71 -0.04
C ASN A 98 -18.21 -21.77 -0.80
N ASP A 99 -17.69 -20.65 -1.29
CA ASP A 99 -16.39 -20.65 -1.96
C ASP A 99 -15.28 -20.99 -0.95
N GLU A 100 -14.60 -22.11 -1.18
CA GLU A 100 -13.50 -22.57 -0.34
C GLU A 100 -12.33 -21.58 -0.31
N LYS A 101 -12.14 -20.84 -1.40
CA LYS A 101 -11.04 -19.88 -1.58
C LYS A 101 -11.37 -18.49 -1.01
N LEU A 102 -12.56 -18.25 -0.51
CA LEU A 102 -13.04 -16.94 -0.03
C LEU A 102 -12.09 -16.28 0.97
N HIS A 103 -11.46 -17.04 1.86
CA HIS A 103 -10.48 -16.53 2.81
C HIS A 103 -9.24 -15.95 2.12
N LYS A 104 -8.78 -16.55 1.01
CA LYS A 104 -7.64 -16.06 0.23
C LYS A 104 -7.93 -14.70 -0.40
N PHE A 105 -9.14 -14.51 -0.92
CA PHE A 105 -9.58 -13.23 -1.46
C PHE A 105 -9.42 -12.09 -0.43
N TYR A 106 -9.92 -12.29 0.79
CA TYR A 106 -9.82 -11.27 1.83
C TYR A 106 -8.38 -11.06 2.32
N ILE A 107 -7.55 -12.10 2.37
CA ILE A 107 -6.12 -11.97 2.67
C ILE A 107 -5.46 -11.07 1.62
N PHE A 108 -5.63 -11.35 0.33
CA PHE A 108 -5.03 -10.57 -0.74
C PHE A 108 -5.52 -9.12 -0.74
N LEU A 109 -6.80 -8.90 -0.47
CA LEU A 109 -7.38 -7.55 -0.38
C LEU A 109 -6.81 -6.77 0.81
N LEU A 110 -6.61 -7.40 1.98
CA LEU A 110 -6.00 -6.76 3.14
C LEU A 110 -4.52 -6.44 2.90
N ILE A 111 -3.76 -7.32 2.23
CA ILE A 111 -2.37 -7.05 1.84
C ILE A 111 -2.34 -5.86 0.88
N PHE A 112 -3.19 -5.84 -0.14
CA PHE A 112 -3.28 -4.74 -1.09
C PHE A 112 -3.59 -3.41 -0.39
N MET A 113 -4.57 -3.38 0.51
CA MET A 113 -4.92 -2.18 1.27
C MET A 113 -3.76 -1.71 2.17
N SER A 114 -3.07 -2.64 2.82
CA SER A 114 -1.89 -2.31 3.64
C SER A 114 -0.77 -1.72 2.80
N ALA A 115 -0.50 -2.30 1.64
CA ALA A 115 0.51 -1.83 0.70
C ALA A 115 0.19 -0.41 0.19
N MET A 116 -1.06 -0.17 -0.21
CA MET A 116 -1.51 1.18 -0.63
C MET A 116 -1.37 2.22 0.49
N LEU A 117 -1.74 1.87 1.73
CA LEU A 117 -1.51 2.74 2.88
C LEU A 117 -0.02 2.97 3.15
N GLY A 118 0.81 1.95 2.93
CA GLY A 118 2.26 2.04 3.05
C GLY A 118 2.86 3.05 2.07
N ILE A 119 2.45 3.01 0.79
CA ILE A 119 2.89 3.97 -0.24
C ILE A 119 2.55 5.40 0.16
N VAL A 120 1.28 5.63 0.50
CA VAL A 120 0.74 6.98 0.76
C VAL A 120 1.32 7.63 2.01
N LEU A 121 1.68 6.82 3.00
CA LEU A 121 2.21 7.29 4.28
C LEU A 121 3.74 7.28 4.33
N SER A 122 4.45 6.71 3.36
CA SER A 122 5.90 6.59 3.39
C SER A 122 6.59 7.93 3.12
N ASP A 123 7.55 8.31 3.96
CA ASP A 123 8.47 9.44 3.76
C ASP A 123 9.89 8.98 3.36
N ASN A 124 10.05 7.70 3.03
CA ASN A 124 11.31 7.13 2.55
C ASN A 124 11.06 6.41 1.22
N LEU A 125 11.84 6.74 0.18
CA LEU A 125 11.67 6.21 -1.17
C LEU A 125 11.88 4.70 -1.28
N LEU A 126 12.82 4.11 -0.52
CA LEU A 126 13.02 2.66 -0.53
C LEU A 126 11.86 1.93 0.13
N SER A 127 11.36 2.42 1.27
CA SER A 127 10.19 1.82 1.91
C SER A 127 8.93 2.01 1.05
N MET A 128 8.77 3.16 0.39
CA MET A 128 7.70 3.39 -0.59
C MET A 128 7.78 2.39 -1.75
N TYR A 129 8.98 2.14 -2.29
CA TYR A 129 9.20 1.14 -3.33
C TYR A 129 8.82 -0.28 -2.88
N MET A 130 9.19 -0.68 -1.65
CA MET A 130 8.80 -1.98 -1.10
C MET A 130 7.28 -2.15 -1.04
N PHE A 131 6.56 -1.12 -0.59
CA PHE A 131 5.09 -1.14 -0.59
C PHE A 131 4.52 -1.14 -2.02
N TRP A 132 5.18 -0.45 -2.96
CA TRP A 132 4.80 -0.48 -4.38
C TRP A 132 4.88 -1.90 -4.95
N GLU A 133 5.99 -2.61 -4.75
CA GLU A 133 6.13 -4.01 -5.17
C GLU A 133 5.08 -4.92 -4.50
N MET A 134 4.78 -4.66 -3.23
CA MET A 134 3.74 -5.39 -2.51
C MET A 134 2.34 -5.17 -3.12
N THR A 135 2.04 -3.97 -3.68
CA THR A 135 0.80 -3.75 -4.44
C THR A 135 0.78 -4.53 -5.74
N SER A 136 1.91 -4.62 -6.44
CA SER A 136 2.03 -5.38 -7.69
C SER A 136 1.75 -6.86 -7.48
N VAL A 137 2.35 -7.45 -6.44
CA VAL A 137 2.14 -8.87 -6.09
C VAL A 137 0.70 -9.12 -5.62
N SER A 138 0.16 -8.29 -4.73
CA SER A 138 -1.21 -8.48 -4.23
C SER A 138 -2.27 -8.25 -5.32
N SER A 139 -2.05 -7.32 -6.23
CA SER A 139 -2.88 -7.10 -7.42
C SER A 139 -2.86 -8.32 -8.34
N PHE A 140 -1.68 -8.87 -8.62
CA PHE A 140 -1.55 -10.13 -9.37
C PHE A 140 -2.36 -11.26 -8.73
N LEU A 141 -2.27 -11.42 -7.41
CA LEU A 141 -3.01 -12.46 -6.68
C LEU A 141 -4.53 -12.23 -6.73
N LEU A 142 -4.99 -10.98 -6.69
CA LEU A 142 -6.40 -10.64 -6.82
C LEU A 142 -6.93 -10.89 -8.24
N ILE A 143 -6.19 -10.49 -9.29
CA ILE A 143 -6.57 -10.71 -10.69
C ILE A 143 -6.59 -12.21 -11.00
N SER A 144 -5.63 -12.98 -10.47
CA SER A 144 -5.53 -14.42 -10.66
C SER A 144 -6.44 -15.23 -9.73
N TYR A 145 -7.36 -14.61 -9.00
CA TYR A 145 -8.23 -15.30 -8.05
C TYR A 145 -8.96 -16.49 -8.69
N TRP A 146 -9.52 -16.29 -9.88
CA TRP A 146 -10.08 -17.38 -10.71
C TRP A 146 -9.03 -17.96 -11.66
N HIS A 147 -7.96 -18.52 -11.12
CA HIS A 147 -6.81 -19.06 -11.86
C HIS A 147 -7.14 -20.22 -12.80
N GLU A 148 -8.30 -20.85 -12.63
CA GLU A 148 -8.84 -21.88 -13.54
C GLU A 148 -9.25 -21.28 -14.90
N ASN A 149 -9.52 -19.98 -14.94
CA ASN A 149 -9.80 -19.26 -16.17
C ASN A 149 -8.48 -18.79 -16.81
N ASP A 150 -8.19 -19.27 -18.01
CA ASP A 150 -6.98 -18.93 -18.77
C ASP A 150 -6.85 -17.43 -19.06
N ALA A 151 -7.96 -16.73 -19.30
CA ALA A 151 -7.95 -15.28 -19.53
C ALA A 151 -7.52 -14.52 -18.27
N SER A 152 -8.03 -14.92 -17.09
CA SER A 152 -7.66 -14.35 -15.80
C SER A 152 -6.16 -14.57 -15.51
N ARG A 153 -5.67 -15.78 -15.70
CA ARG A 153 -4.26 -16.12 -15.47
C ARG A 153 -3.30 -15.36 -16.41
N LYS A 154 -3.61 -15.32 -17.71
CA LYS A 154 -2.81 -14.57 -18.69
C LYS A 154 -2.85 -13.07 -18.43
N GLY A 155 -4.01 -12.52 -18.08
CA GLY A 155 -4.16 -11.12 -17.70
C GLY A 155 -3.35 -10.75 -16.47
N ALA A 156 -3.39 -11.59 -15.42
CA ALA A 156 -2.61 -11.40 -14.20
C ALA A 156 -1.09 -11.41 -14.46
N LEU A 157 -0.60 -12.39 -15.23
CA LEU A 157 0.82 -12.46 -15.60
C LEU A 157 1.26 -11.25 -16.43
N LYS A 158 0.46 -10.82 -17.40
CA LYS A 158 0.76 -9.64 -18.21
C LYS A 158 0.82 -8.37 -17.32
N SER A 159 -0.11 -8.20 -16.41
CA SER A 159 -0.11 -7.10 -15.45
C SER A 159 1.14 -7.13 -14.60
N LEU A 160 1.51 -8.27 -14.02
CA LEU A 160 2.69 -8.42 -13.17
C LEU A 160 3.98 -8.05 -13.92
N ILE A 161 4.16 -8.56 -15.14
CA ILE A 161 5.38 -8.27 -15.93
C ILE A 161 5.52 -6.77 -16.19
N ILE A 162 4.42 -6.10 -16.57
CA ILE A 162 4.44 -4.66 -16.86
C ILE A 162 4.74 -3.85 -15.59
N THR A 163 4.10 -4.19 -14.46
CA THR A 163 4.29 -3.45 -13.20
C THR A 163 5.68 -3.67 -12.62
N VAL A 164 6.23 -4.90 -12.67
CA VAL A 164 7.60 -5.20 -12.22
C VAL A 164 8.63 -4.47 -13.08
N PHE A 165 8.44 -4.44 -14.41
CA PHE A 165 9.34 -3.68 -15.28
C PHE A 165 9.35 -2.19 -14.94
N GLY A 166 8.17 -1.57 -14.73
CA GLY A 166 8.06 -0.20 -14.25
C GLY A 166 8.72 0.00 -12.88
N GLY A 167 8.54 -0.96 -11.96
CA GLY A 167 9.16 -0.94 -10.63
C GLY A 167 10.69 -0.95 -10.69
N VAL A 168 11.30 -1.74 -11.59
CA VAL A 168 12.76 -1.73 -11.78
C VAL A 168 13.27 -0.36 -12.27
N LEU A 169 12.55 0.29 -13.18
CA LEU A 169 12.89 1.64 -13.64
C LEU A 169 12.76 2.66 -12.50
N MET A 170 11.69 2.59 -11.72
CA MET A 170 11.49 3.42 -10.53
C MET A 170 12.62 3.23 -9.51
N LEU A 171 13.04 1.98 -9.25
CA LEU A 171 14.17 1.69 -8.35
C LEU A 171 15.48 2.35 -8.86
N ALA A 172 15.76 2.25 -10.16
CA ALA A 172 16.90 2.92 -10.76
C ALA A 172 16.84 4.44 -10.56
N GLY A 173 15.67 5.06 -10.75
CA GLY A 173 15.44 6.48 -10.48
C GLY A 173 15.69 6.86 -9.02
N ILE A 174 15.25 6.05 -8.07
CA ILE A 174 15.48 6.23 -6.64
C ILE A 174 16.98 6.23 -6.31
N PHE A 175 17.76 5.30 -6.88
CA PHE A 175 19.22 5.28 -6.68
C PHE A 175 19.92 6.48 -7.32
N VAL A 176 19.46 6.95 -8.49
CA VAL A 176 19.98 8.17 -9.09
C VAL A 176 19.71 9.38 -8.19
N LEU A 177 18.50 9.50 -7.62
CA LEU A 177 18.18 10.55 -6.65
C LEU A 177 19.06 10.47 -5.40
N ASN A 178 19.21 9.29 -4.83
CA ASN A 178 20.06 9.11 -3.65
C ASN A 178 21.52 9.50 -3.93
N ASN A 179 22.05 9.16 -5.10
CA ASN A 179 23.42 9.52 -5.48
C ASN A 179 23.61 11.06 -5.62
N ILE A 180 22.55 11.80 -5.90
CA ILE A 180 22.59 13.26 -6.00
C ILE A 180 22.39 13.92 -4.63
N THR A 181 21.44 13.41 -3.84
CA THR A 181 20.97 14.05 -2.60
C THR A 181 21.62 13.50 -1.33
N GLY A 182 22.18 12.27 -1.40
CA GLY A 182 22.73 11.55 -0.25
C GLY A 182 21.67 10.97 0.70
N SER A 183 20.37 11.04 0.36
CA SER A 183 19.29 10.58 1.22
C SER A 183 18.20 9.86 0.45
N PHE A 184 17.51 8.91 1.12
CA PHE A 184 16.28 8.30 0.64
C PHE A 184 15.01 8.96 1.20
N ASN A 185 15.14 9.90 2.14
CA ASN A 185 13.99 10.56 2.76
C ASN A 185 13.42 11.63 1.83
N ILE A 186 12.13 11.54 1.52
CA ILE A 186 11.44 12.45 0.60
C ILE A 186 11.51 13.90 1.11
N SER A 187 11.32 14.11 2.40
CA SER A 187 11.41 15.44 3.03
C SER A 187 12.79 16.07 2.88
N GLU A 188 13.87 15.29 2.98
CA GLU A 188 15.25 15.75 2.81
C GLU A 188 15.57 16.05 1.33
N ILE A 189 15.11 15.19 0.41
CA ILE A 189 15.26 15.36 -1.04
C ILE A 189 14.59 16.66 -1.51
N ILE A 190 13.37 16.95 -1.02
CA ILE A 190 12.65 18.19 -1.32
C ILE A 190 13.43 19.42 -0.82
N ASN A 191 13.96 19.37 0.40
CA ASN A 191 14.74 20.47 0.96
C ASN A 191 16.04 20.69 0.19
N PHE A 192 16.73 19.61 -0.21
CA PHE A 192 17.93 19.71 -1.04
C PHE A 192 17.63 20.31 -2.41
N SER A 193 16.54 19.89 -3.06
CA SER A 193 16.12 20.41 -4.38
C SER A 193 15.83 21.92 -4.36
N ARG A 194 15.25 22.43 -3.25
CA ARG A 194 14.99 23.87 -3.08
C ARG A 194 16.27 24.71 -3.02
N ASN A 195 17.36 24.15 -2.48
CA ASN A 195 18.60 24.87 -2.21
C ASN A 195 19.63 24.73 -3.32
N SER A 196 19.61 23.65 -4.12
CA SER A 196 20.72 23.29 -5.04
C SER A 196 20.45 23.57 -6.51
N GLY A 197 19.25 24.01 -6.89
CA GLY A 197 18.87 24.22 -8.29
C GLY A 197 18.74 22.92 -9.10
N TYR A 198 18.17 23.02 -10.31
CA TYR A 198 17.92 21.85 -11.17
C TYR A 198 19.18 21.47 -11.97
N ASN A 199 19.58 20.19 -11.86
CA ASN A 199 20.63 19.56 -12.67
C ASN A 199 19.98 18.54 -13.64
N SER A 200 20.62 18.29 -14.80
CA SER A 200 20.17 17.31 -15.79
C SER A 200 19.96 15.89 -15.20
N LYS A 201 20.74 15.52 -14.20
CA LYS A 201 20.58 14.23 -13.46
C LYS A 201 19.26 14.13 -12.72
N TYR A 202 18.72 15.24 -12.18
CA TYR A 202 17.38 15.26 -11.58
C TYR A 202 16.29 14.94 -12.59
N PHE A 203 16.43 15.48 -13.81
CA PHE A 203 15.48 15.20 -14.87
C PHE A 203 15.45 13.70 -15.21
N ILE A 204 16.62 13.06 -15.33
CA ILE A 204 16.73 11.62 -15.58
C ILE A 204 16.05 10.82 -14.45
N ALA A 205 16.32 11.16 -13.18
CA ALA A 205 15.71 10.50 -12.04
C ALA A 205 14.18 10.63 -12.05
N MET A 206 13.65 11.83 -12.35
CA MET A 206 12.21 12.08 -12.43
C MET A 206 11.52 11.35 -13.58
N VAL A 207 12.21 11.12 -14.69
CA VAL A 207 11.66 10.35 -15.83
C VAL A 207 11.62 8.85 -15.52
N LEU A 208 12.51 8.36 -14.66
CA LEU A 208 12.57 6.95 -14.25
C LEU A 208 11.56 6.60 -13.14
N ILE A 209 11.19 7.56 -12.30
CA ILE A 209 10.20 7.41 -11.23
C ILE A 209 8.79 7.63 -11.76
#